data_251b664fe4f9724a1cb698dc011dd805
#
_entry.id   251b664fe4f9724a1cb698dc011dd805
#
_cell.length_a   1.000
_cell.length_b   1.000
_cell.length_c   1.000
_cell.angle_alpha   90.00
_cell.angle_beta   90.00
_cell.angle_gamma   90.00
#
_symmetry.space_group_name_H-M   'P 1'
#
loop_
_entity.id
_entity.type
_entity.pdbx_description
1 polymer ?
#
loop_
_entity_poly.entity_id
_entity_poly.type
_entity_poly.pdbx_seq_one_letter_code
_entity_poly.pdbx_strand_id
1 'polypeptide(L)' 'GWHTVECDGLDAGKVLQALEKAIADPRPSLVRCRTVIGYGAPNKQGTAATHGAALGKAEVEAARLELGLEPAEF' A
#
# COMPACT_ATOMS: atom_id res chain seq x y z
N GLY A 1 -7.55 -1.68 26.91
CA GLY A 1 -7.84 -1.47 25.52
C GLY A 1 -7.00 -2.31 24.59
N TRP A 2 -7.16 -2.10 23.33
CA TRP A 2 -6.38 -2.78 22.29
C TRP A 2 -4.95 -2.24 22.25
N HIS A 3 -4.02 -3.11 21.97
CA HIS A 3 -2.65 -2.72 21.63
C HIS A 3 -2.64 -2.16 20.21
N THR A 4 -1.99 -1.03 20.00
CA THR A 4 -1.92 -0.40 18.67
C THR A 4 -0.48 -0.23 18.23
N VAL A 5 -0.22 -0.52 16.96
CA VAL A 5 1.07 -0.36 16.31
C VAL A 5 0.88 0.40 15.01
N GLU A 6 1.77 1.35 14.74
CA GLU A 6 1.79 2.09 13.48
C GLU A 6 3.02 1.74 12.67
N CYS A 7 2.89 1.64 11.34
CA CYS A 7 4.03 1.42 10.48
C CYS A 7 3.82 2.01 9.09
N ASP A 8 4.91 2.11 8.34
CA ASP A 8 4.87 2.42 6.92
C ASP A 8 4.42 1.18 6.16
N GLY A 9 3.19 1.20 5.64
CA GLY A 9 2.60 0.08 4.92
C GLY A 9 3.20 -0.18 3.54
N LEU A 10 4.06 0.72 3.05
CA LEU A 10 4.77 0.54 1.77
C LEU A 10 6.15 -0.07 1.95
N ASP A 11 6.54 -0.37 3.18
CA ASP A 11 7.82 -0.99 3.53
C ASP A 11 7.54 -2.36 4.15
N ALA A 12 7.85 -3.43 3.41
CA ALA A 12 7.58 -4.79 3.85
C ALA A 12 8.27 -5.15 5.16
N GLY A 13 9.50 -4.68 5.36
CA GLY A 13 10.24 -4.90 6.61
C GLY A 13 9.57 -4.24 7.81
N LYS A 14 9.05 -3.04 7.63
CA LYS A 14 8.32 -2.32 8.67
C LYS A 14 7.00 -3.00 9.02
N VAL A 15 6.29 -3.50 8.01
CA VAL A 15 5.06 -4.27 8.22
C VAL A 15 5.35 -5.54 9.01
N LEU A 16 6.40 -6.27 8.64
CA LEU A 16 6.81 -7.48 9.36
C LEU A 16 7.12 -7.19 10.83
N GLN A 17 7.90 -6.14 11.11
CA GLN A 17 8.21 -5.73 12.48
C GLN A 17 6.94 -5.41 13.28
N ALA A 18 5.98 -4.72 12.65
CA ALA A 18 4.71 -4.38 13.29
C ALA A 18 3.90 -5.63 13.63
N LEU A 19 3.86 -6.61 12.72
CA LEU A 19 3.18 -7.88 12.95
C LEU A 19 3.85 -8.68 14.06
N GLU A 20 5.17 -8.70 14.14
CA GLU A 20 5.90 -9.36 15.22
C GLU A 20 5.56 -8.75 16.58
N LYS A 21 5.48 -7.42 16.66
CA LYS A 21 5.08 -6.73 17.90
C LYS A 21 3.64 -7.08 18.27
N ALA A 22 2.73 -7.15 17.28
CA ALA A 22 1.35 -7.49 17.52
C ALA A 22 1.20 -8.91 18.06
N ILE A 23 1.92 -9.86 17.48
CA ILE A 23 1.88 -11.27 17.91
C ILE A 23 2.45 -11.43 19.32
N ALA A 24 3.47 -10.66 19.68
CA ALA A 24 4.12 -10.74 20.99
C ALA A 24 3.26 -10.18 22.12
N ASP A 25 2.27 -9.34 21.85
CA ASP A 25 1.39 -8.76 22.86
C ASP A 25 0.18 -9.65 23.08
N PRO A 26 -0.19 -9.98 24.33
CA PRO A 26 -1.35 -10.85 24.59
C PRO A 26 -2.70 -10.19 24.32
N ARG A 27 -2.73 -8.86 24.18
CA ARG A 27 -3.98 -8.14 23.87
C ARG A 27 -4.31 -8.23 22.39
N PRO A 28 -5.57 -8.05 21.99
CA PRO A 28 -5.88 -7.84 20.59
C PRO A 28 -5.12 -6.62 20.06
N SER A 29 -4.57 -6.72 18.87
CA SER A 29 -3.77 -5.64 18.27
C SER A 29 -4.43 -5.07 17.03
N LEU A 30 -4.32 -3.75 16.88
CA LEU A 30 -4.63 -3.04 15.65
C LEU A 30 -3.31 -2.55 15.06
N VAL A 31 -2.99 -3.00 13.86
CA VAL A 31 -1.81 -2.54 13.12
C VAL A 31 -2.27 -1.52 12.09
N ARG A 32 -1.88 -0.27 12.27
CA ARG A 32 -2.23 0.82 11.34
C ARG A 32 -1.10 1.04 10.37
N CYS A 33 -1.35 0.69 9.10
CA CYS A 33 -0.37 0.82 8.03
C CYS A 33 -0.62 2.09 7.24
N ARG A 34 0.36 2.98 7.17
CA ARG A 34 0.27 4.18 6.35
C ARG A 34 0.65 3.83 4.93
N THR A 35 -0.25 4.13 4.00
CA THR A 35 -0.05 3.87 2.57
C THR A 35 -0.42 5.10 1.74
N VAL A 36 -0.19 5.01 0.44
CA VAL A 36 -0.62 6.04 -0.51
C VAL A 36 -1.62 5.39 -1.46
N ILE A 37 -2.81 5.96 -1.57
CA ILE A 37 -3.82 5.44 -2.49
C ILE A 37 -3.29 5.52 -3.92
N GLY A 38 -3.46 4.44 -4.69
CA GLY A 38 -2.99 4.38 -6.07
C GLY A 38 -1.47 4.39 -6.21
N TYR A 39 -0.74 3.94 -5.19
CA TYR A 39 0.71 3.89 -5.22
C TYR A 39 1.24 3.20 -6.48
N GLY A 40 2.18 3.85 -7.16
CA GLY A 40 2.73 3.39 -8.43
C GLY A 40 2.09 4.02 -9.65
N ALA A 41 0.94 4.68 -9.52
CA ALA A 41 0.33 5.46 -10.60
C ALA A 41 0.90 6.89 -10.55
N PRO A 42 1.88 7.25 -11.40
CA PRO A 42 2.71 8.44 -11.18
C PRO A 42 1.93 9.75 -11.23
N ASN A 43 0.83 9.80 -11.97
CA ASN A 43 0.05 11.03 -12.11
C ASN A 43 -1.21 11.07 -11.23
N LYS A 44 -1.63 9.92 -10.70
CA LYS A 44 -2.90 9.82 -9.96
C LYS A 44 -2.76 9.33 -8.53
N GLN A 45 -1.59 8.83 -8.14
CA GLN A 45 -1.39 8.39 -6.74
C GLN A 45 -1.62 9.53 -5.76
N GLY A 46 -2.13 9.19 -4.59
CA GLY A 46 -2.41 10.18 -3.55
C GLY A 46 -3.62 11.07 -3.84
N THR A 47 -4.39 10.78 -4.87
CA THR A 47 -5.55 11.58 -5.25
C THR A 47 -6.84 10.77 -5.19
N ALA A 48 -7.97 11.47 -5.10
CA ALA A 48 -9.29 10.84 -5.12
C ALA A 48 -9.62 10.20 -6.48
N ALA A 49 -8.87 10.52 -7.53
CA ALA A 49 -9.09 9.95 -8.86
C ALA A 49 -8.92 8.44 -8.92
N THR A 50 -8.18 7.86 -7.95
CA THR A 50 -7.98 6.41 -7.86
C THR A 50 -9.02 5.72 -7.01
N HIS A 51 -9.90 6.47 -6.36
CA HIS A 51 -10.91 5.92 -5.45
C HIS A 51 -12.21 5.68 -6.21
N GLY A 52 -12.39 4.47 -6.72
CA GLY A 52 -13.63 4.08 -7.37
C GLY A 52 -13.68 4.32 -8.87
N ALA A 53 -12.57 4.68 -9.50
CA ALA A 53 -12.49 4.87 -10.93
C ALA A 53 -11.29 4.13 -11.52
N ALA A 54 -11.43 3.68 -12.77
CA ALA A 54 -10.31 3.06 -13.49
C ALA A 54 -9.22 4.08 -13.76
N LEU A 55 -7.96 3.64 -13.74
CA LEU A 55 -6.82 4.52 -14.04
C LEU A 55 -6.83 5.06 -15.47
N GLY A 56 -7.34 4.27 -16.40
CA GLY A 56 -7.25 4.56 -17.82
C GLY A 56 -5.98 3.97 -18.42
N LYS A 57 -6.02 3.75 -19.73
CA LYS A 57 -4.93 3.04 -20.43
C LYS A 57 -3.58 3.73 -20.28
N ALA A 58 -3.55 5.05 -20.43
CA ALA A 58 -2.29 5.81 -20.34
C ALA A 58 -1.67 5.74 -18.94
N GLU A 59 -2.49 5.84 -17.88
CA GLU A 59 -1.98 5.77 -16.51
C GLU A 59 -1.57 4.35 -16.12
N VAL A 60 -2.26 3.34 -16.62
CA VAL A 60 -1.86 1.93 -16.43
C VAL A 60 -0.48 1.69 -17.02
N GLU A 61 -0.24 2.22 -18.22
CA GLU A 61 1.05 2.11 -18.90
C GLU A 61 2.16 2.83 -18.10
N ALA A 62 1.85 4.04 -17.63
CA ALA A 62 2.78 4.81 -16.82
C ALA A 62 3.08 4.12 -15.49
N ALA A 63 2.07 3.55 -14.84
CA ALA A 63 2.24 2.81 -13.59
C ALA A 63 3.08 1.54 -13.79
N ARG A 64 2.88 0.85 -14.89
CA ARG A 64 3.67 -0.33 -15.22
C ARG A 64 5.14 0.01 -15.34
N LEU A 65 5.47 1.11 -16.02
CA LEU A 65 6.84 1.58 -16.14
C LEU A 65 7.43 2.01 -14.79
N GLU A 66 6.65 2.73 -14.01
CA GLU A 66 7.07 3.19 -12.67
C GLU A 66 7.39 2.03 -11.74
N LEU A 67 6.61 0.96 -11.81
CA LEU A 67 6.79 -0.22 -10.96
C LEU A 67 7.78 -1.23 -11.54
N GLY A 68 8.31 -0.98 -12.74
CA GLY A 68 9.26 -1.87 -13.39
C GLY A 68 8.67 -3.22 -13.83
N LEU A 69 7.37 -3.25 -14.11
CA LEU A 69 6.69 -4.47 -14.51
C LEU A 69 6.79 -4.69 -16.03
N GLU A 70 6.91 -5.96 -16.41
CA GLU A 70 6.92 -6.34 -17.81
C GLU A 70 5.59 -6.01 -18.50
N PRO A 71 5.61 -5.64 -19.79
CA PRO A 71 4.37 -5.48 -20.55
C PRO A 71 3.70 -6.83 -20.72
N ALA A 72 2.57 -7.01 -20.05
CA ALA A 72 1.79 -8.24 -20.11
C ALA A 72 0.31 -7.92 -20.26
N GLU A 73 -0.34 -8.64 -21.16
CA GLU A 73 -1.79 -8.70 -21.20
C GLU A 73 -2.24 -9.96 -20.47
N PHE A 74 -3.38 -9.88 -19.84
CA PHE A 74 -3.93 -11.03 -19.10
C PHE A 74 -4.44 -12.11 -20.02
#